data_112ca8555695d9a53b0db301d2d58ae9
#
_entry.id   112ca8555695d9a53b0db301d2d58ae9
#
_cell.length_a   1.000
_cell.length_b   1.000
_cell.length_c   1.000
_cell.angle_alpha   90.00
_cell.angle_beta   90.00
_cell.angle_gamma   90.00
#
_symmetry.space_group_name_H-M   'P 1'
#
loop_
_entity.id
_entity.type
_entity.pdbx_description
1 polymer ?
#
loop_
_entity_poly.entity_id
_entity_poly.type
_entity_poly.pdbx_seq_one_letter_code
_entity_poly.pdbx_strand_id
1 'polypeptide(L)'
;MKQIMITLTMLFFSVWQAWSQQNVIAGYPMLGDNAPSFTAQSTTGKINFPKDYTGSWKIIFSHPADFTPVCSTELLELGEMQDDFNKWGVKLIILSTDKLSTHQQWVQSMETIRYKDKDPVKIDFPLVADEDHVISKKYGMMQPNTNTTKDVRGVYIIDPQDKIRAMFFYPMSVGRNMDEIKRTLIALQTADQHNVLTPANWQPGGDVLLQSTKNPPDQSELAKQTSPDVYQLSWYLTFMKLNK
;
A
#
# COMPACT_ATOMS: atom_id res chain seq x y z
N MET A 1 -3.74 -4.42 -66.72
CA MET A 1 -2.71 -4.70 -65.72
C MET A 1 -2.55 -3.65 -64.60
N LYS A 2 -3.05 -2.42 -64.74
CA LYS A 2 -2.95 -1.37 -63.70
C LYS A 2 -3.99 -1.46 -62.57
N GLN A 3 -5.09 -2.15 -62.73
CA GLN A 3 -6.12 -2.28 -61.71
C GLN A 3 -5.89 -3.40 -60.66
N ILE A 4 -5.06 -4.38 -61.01
CA ILE A 4 -4.76 -5.53 -60.09
C ILE A 4 -3.68 -5.14 -59.05
N MET A 5 -2.82 -4.15 -59.34
CA MET A 5 -1.81 -3.68 -58.38
C MET A 5 -2.35 -2.82 -57.25
N ILE A 6 -3.51 -2.12 -57.43
CA ILE A 6 -4.06 -1.23 -56.42
C ILE A 6 -4.81 -2.03 -55.35
N THR A 7 -5.41 -3.16 -55.70
CA THR A 7 -6.14 -4.02 -54.76
C THR A 7 -5.21 -4.84 -53.81
N LEU A 8 -4.00 -5.12 -54.25
CA LEU A 8 -3.01 -5.88 -53.39
C LEU A 8 -2.37 -4.99 -52.32
N THR A 9 -2.20 -3.68 -52.61
CA THR A 9 -1.64 -2.74 -51.63
C THR A 9 -2.60 -2.34 -50.51
N MET A 10 -3.91 -2.36 -50.74
CA MET A 10 -4.90 -2.10 -49.71
C MET A 10 -5.09 -3.27 -48.71
N LEU A 11 -4.84 -4.50 -49.14
CA LEU A 11 -4.90 -5.69 -48.27
C LEU A 11 -3.73 -5.79 -47.30
N PHE A 12 -2.56 -5.24 -47.62
CA PHE A 12 -1.40 -5.24 -46.75
C PHE A 12 -1.47 -4.18 -45.62
N PHE A 13 -2.23 -3.08 -45.84
CA PHE A 13 -2.39 -2.04 -44.82
C PHE A 13 -3.42 -2.40 -43.75
N SER A 14 -4.37 -3.28 -44.04
CA SER A 14 -5.39 -3.72 -43.07
C SER A 14 -4.89 -4.79 -42.09
N VAL A 15 -3.80 -5.49 -42.41
CA VAL A 15 -3.22 -6.54 -41.54
C VAL A 15 -2.28 -5.95 -40.49
N TRP A 16 -1.74 -4.74 -40.73
CA TRP A 16 -0.80 -4.11 -39.77
C TRP A 16 -1.51 -3.36 -38.63
N GLN A 17 -2.79 -3.03 -38.76
CA GLN A 17 -3.56 -2.41 -37.67
C GLN A 17 -4.12 -3.42 -36.64
N ALA A 18 -4.06 -4.73 -36.93
CA ALA A 18 -4.60 -5.76 -36.05
C ALA A 18 -3.63 -6.21 -34.93
N TRP A 19 -2.39 -5.72 -34.91
CA TRP A 19 -1.35 -6.17 -33.96
C TRP A 19 -1.08 -5.18 -32.83
N SER A 20 -1.89 -4.14 -32.67
CA SER A 20 -1.74 -3.17 -31.59
C SER A 20 -2.89 -3.24 -30.56
N GLN A 21 -3.64 -4.32 -30.51
CA GLN A 21 -4.35 -4.65 -29.28
C GLN A 21 -3.32 -5.25 -28.33
N GLN A 22 -2.57 -4.39 -27.65
CA GLN A 22 -2.05 -4.75 -26.36
C GLN A 22 -3.21 -5.34 -25.55
N ASN A 23 -3.15 -6.65 -25.30
CA ASN A 23 -3.88 -7.24 -24.20
C ASN A 23 -3.45 -6.44 -22.97
N VAL A 24 -4.25 -5.44 -22.61
CA VAL A 24 -4.23 -4.89 -21.26
C VAL A 24 -4.66 -6.08 -20.43
N ILE A 25 -3.68 -6.87 -19.99
CA ILE A 25 -3.85 -7.75 -18.85
C ILE A 25 -4.46 -6.81 -17.83
N ALA A 26 -5.69 -7.07 -17.41
CA ALA A 26 -6.31 -6.32 -16.34
C ALA A 26 -5.33 -6.38 -15.18
N GLY A 27 -4.48 -5.37 -15.09
CA GLY A 27 -3.35 -5.34 -14.17
C GLY A 27 -3.90 -5.13 -12.77
N TYR A 28 -3.21 -5.66 -11.80
CA TYR A 28 -3.41 -5.31 -10.41
C TYR A 28 -3.25 -3.79 -10.25
N PRO A 29 -3.91 -3.16 -9.28
CA PRO A 29 -3.78 -1.74 -9.05
C PRO A 29 -2.33 -1.39 -8.69
N MET A 30 -1.82 -0.32 -9.28
CA MET A 30 -0.44 0.13 -9.14
C MET A 30 -0.37 1.43 -8.32
N LEU A 31 0.84 1.90 -8.05
CA LEU A 31 1.06 3.20 -7.39
C LEU A 31 0.40 4.33 -8.18
N GLY A 32 -0.38 5.16 -7.50
CA GLY A 32 -1.13 6.26 -8.08
C GLY A 32 -2.54 5.89 -8.57
N ASP A 33 -2.86 4.61 -8.72
CA ASP A 33 -4.20 4.17 -9.06
C ASP A 33 -5.17 4.42 -7.91
N ASN A 34 -6.47 4.50 -8.22
CA ASN A 34 -7.51 4.44 -7.21
C ASN A 34 -7.58 3.02 -6.63
N ALA A 35 -7.66 2.92 -5.31
CA ALA A 35 -7.86 1.65 -4.64
C ALA A 35 -9.20 1.03 -5.08
N PRO A 36 -9.21 -0.21 -5.58
CA PRO A 36 -10.43 -0.87 -6.04
C PRO A 36 -11.49 -0.97 -4.94
N SER A 37 -12.70 -0.56 -5.26
CA SER A 37 -13.83 -0.64 -4.32
C SER A 37 -14.33 -2.07 -4.13
N PHE A 38 -14.83 -2.35 -2.93
CA PHE A 38 -15.51 -3.61 -2.60
C PHE A 38 -16.52 -3.42 -1.47
N THR A 39 -17.42 -4.39 -1.36
CA THR A 39 -18.33 -4.52 -0.23
C THR A 39 -18.21 -5.95 0.29
N ALA A 40 -17.99 -6.12 1.59
CA ALA A 40 -17.78 -7.43 2.19
C ALA A 40 -18.25 -7.50 3.65
N GLN A 41 -18.43 -8.71 4.15
CA GLN A 41 -18.63 -8.98 5.58
C GLN A 41 -17.28 -9.00 6.29
N SER A 42 -17.26 -8.53 7.53
CA SER A 42 -16.08 -8.54 8.38
C SER A 42 -16.46 -8.85 9.83
N THR A 43 -15.46 -9.03 10.68
CA THR A 43 -15.65 -9.26 12.13
C THR A 43 -16.33 -8.08 12.81
N THR A 44 -16.29 -6.88 12.26
CA THR A 44 -16.93 -5.66 12.79
C THR A 44 -18.22 -5.30 12.05
N GLY A 45 -18.72 -6.16 11.18
CA GLY A 45 -19.92 -5.94 10.37
C GLY A 45 -19.62 -5.76 8.88
N LYS A 46 -20.64 -5.38 8.12
CA LYS A 46 -20.51 -5.12 6.68
C LYS A 46 -19.76 -3.81 6.44
N ILE A 47 -18.79 -3.84 5.56
CA ILE A 47 -18.01 -2.66 5.14
C ILE A 47 -18.17 -2.39 3.66
N ASN A 48 -18.11 -1.09 3.28
CA ASN A 48 -18.09 -0.61 1.90
C ASN A 48 -16.80 0.20 1.72
N PHE A 49 -15.79 -0.45 1.16
CA PHE A 49 -14.49 0.17 0.93
C PHE A 49 -14.46 0.89 -0.44
N PRO A 50 -13.89 2.08 -0.60
CA PRO A 50 -13.28 2.93 0.43
C PRO A 50 -14.28 3.86 1.14
N LYS A 51 -15.55 3.84 0.76
CA LYS A 51 -16.58 4.82 1.17
C LYS A 51 -16.68 5.01 2.69
N ASP A 52 -16.66 3.92 3.46
CA ASP A 52 -16.80 3.98 4.93
C ASP A 52 -15.54 4.55 5.61
N TYR A 53 -14.44 4.74 4.85
CA TYR A 53 -13.14 5.24 5.31
C TYR A 53 -12.73 6.55 4.65
N THR A 54 -13.68 7.27 4.05
CA THR A 54 -13.44 8.52 3.31
C THR A 54 -12.68 9.54 4.17
N GLY A 55 -11.65 10.16 3.58
CA GLY A 55 -10.84 11.18 4.25
C GLY A 55 -9.78 10.65 5.23
N SER A 56 -9.74 9.35 5.47
CA SER A 56 -8.71 8.72 6.30
C SER A 56 -7.61 8.10 5.44
N TRP A 57 -6.41 7.94 5.98
CA TRP A 57 -5.44 6.97 5.49
C TRP A 57 -5.96 5.56 5.75
N LYS A 58 -5.67 4.64 4.87
CA LYS A 58 -6.12 3.24 4.96
C LYS A 58 -4.95 2.31 4.69
N ILE A 59 -4.88 1.20 5.41
CA ILE A 59 -3.94 0.13 5.10
C ILE A 59 -4.71 -1.18 4.99
N ILE A 60 -4.64 -1.81 3.82
CA ILE A 60 -5.14 -3.16 3.61
C ILE A 60 -3.98 -4.13 3.78
N PHE A 61 -4.15 -5.11 4.67
CA PHE A 61 -3.24 -6.23 4.85
C PHE A 61 -3.93 -7.52 4.42
N SER A 62 -3.35 -8.28 3.50
CA SER A 62 -3.78 -9.66 3.28
C SER A 62 -2.91 -10.65 4.04
N HIS A 63 -3.49 -11.79 4.40
CA HIS A 63 -2.76 -12.89 5.02
C HIS A 63 -3.24 -14.24 4.48
N PRO A 64 -2.38 -15.27 4.48
CA PRO A 64 -2.69 -16.57 3.87
C PRO A 64 -3.83 -17.32 4.52
N ALA A 65 -3.86 -17.42 5.84
CA ALA A 65 -4.92 -18.14 6.56
C ALA A 65 -4.92 -17.83 8.07
N ASP A 66 -6.11 -17.88 8.66
CA ASP A 66 -6.31 -17.85 10.10
C ASP A 66 -5.63 -19.05 10.79
N PHE A 67 -5.41 -18.94 12.08
CA PHE A 67 -4.82 -19.99 12.92
C PHE A 67 -3.46 -20.51 12.43
N THR A 68 -2.70 -19.68 11.67
CA THR A 68 -1.35 -20.02 11.24
C THR A 68 -0.29 -19.22 12.01
N PRO A 69 0.90 -19.79 12.25
CA PRO A 69 1.87 -19.15 13.17
C PRO A 69 2.27 -17.74 12.75
N VAL A 70 2.69 -17.53 11.51
CA VAL A 70 3.16 -16.20 11.06
C VAL A 70 2.02 -15.18 11.04
N CYS A 71 0.83 -15.58 10.56
CA CYS A 71 -0.33 -14.67 10.53
C CYS A 71 -0.75 -14.26 11.96
N SER A 72 -0.68 -15.19 12.92
CA SER A 72 -0.98 -14.89 14.33
C SER A 72 0.00 -13.88 14.92
N THR A 73 1.30 -14.01 14.68
CA THR A 73 2.27 -13.02 15.14
C THR A 73 2.02 -11.64 14.51
N GLU A 74 1.67 -11.58 13.22
CA GLU A 74 1.36 -10.32 12.55
C GLU A 74 0.09 -9.66 13.10
N LEU A 75 -0.96 -10.43 13.37
CA LEU A 75 -2.21 -9.91 13.92
C LEU A 75 -2.02 -9.35 15.34
N LEU A 76 -1.24 -10.04 16.18
CA LEU A 76 -0.89 -9.56 17.51
C LEU A 76 -0.09 -8.26 17.46
N GLU A 77 0.92 -8.15 16.59
CA GLU A 77 1.66 -6.88 16.40
C GLU A 77 0.75 -5.75 15.93
N LEU A 78 -0.17 -6.00 14.98
CA LEU A 78 -1.13 -5.01 14.54
C LEU A 78 -2.11 -4.61 15.66
N GLY A 79 -2.54 -5.56 16.49
CA GLY A 79 -3.35 -5.29 17.66
C GLY A 79 -2.66 -4.35 18.65
N GLU A 80 -1.38 -4.58 18.93
CA GLU A 80 -0.55 -3.71 19.75
C GLU A 80 -0.38 -2.30 19.19
N MET A 81 -0.35 -2.19 17.87
CA MET A 81 -0.12 -0.92 17.17
C MET A 81 -1.41 -0.17 16.80
N GLN A 82 -2.59 -0.74 17.01
CA GLN A 82 -3.84 -0.16 16.51
C GLN A 82 -4.14 1.24 17.04
N ASP A 83 -3.80 1.52 18.31
CA ASP A 83 -3.96 2.83 18.90
C ASP A 83 -3.05 3.88 18.25
N ASP A 84 -1.84 3.50 17.89
CA ASP A 84 -0.93 4.39 17.17
C ASP A 84 -1.44 4.66 15.75
N PHE A 85 -1.92 3.64 15.03
CA PHE A 85 -2.56 3.86 13.73
C PHE A 85 -3.77 4.79 13.83
N ASN A 86 -4.60 4.64 14.86
CA ASN A 86 -5.73 5.54 15.10
C ASN A 86 -5.27 7.00 15.35
N LYS A 87 -4.22 7.21 16.16
CA LYS A 87 -3.63 8.55 16.40
C LYS A 87 -3.10 9.19 15.12
N TRP A 88 -2.58 8.39 14.18
CA TRP A 88 -2.12 8.87 12.86
C TRP A 88 -3.23 9.01 11.82
N GLY A 89 -4.48 8.82 12.21
CA GLY A 89 -5.64 8.92 11.31
C GLY A 89 -5.72 7.78 10.28
N VAL A 90 -5.23 6.60 10.63
CA VAL A 90 -5.15 5.43 9.75
C VAL A 90 -6.16 4.37 10.14
N LYS A 91 -6.82 3.79 9.17
CA LYS A 91 -7.73 2.65 9.32
C LYS A 91 -7.09 1.38 8.79
N LEU A 92 -7.08 0.36 9.63
CA LEU A 92 -6.59 -0.97 9.27
C LEU A 92 -7.73 -1.82 8.73
N ILE A 93 -7.49 -2.55 7.66
CA ILE A 93 -8.40 -3.53 7.07
C ILE A 93 -7.59 -4.81 6.81
N ILE A 94 -7.95 -5.90 7.46
CA ILE A 94 -7.28 -7.18 7.28
C ILE A 94 -8.14 -8.03 6.36
N LEU A 95 -7.52 -8.78 5.45
CA LEU A 95 -8.20 -9.54 4.41
C LEU A 95 -7.64 -10.96 4.33
N SER A 96 -8.50 -11.96 4.23
CA SER A 96 -8.12 -13.28 3.75
C SER A 96 -9.30 -14.00 3.08
N THR A 97 -9.00 -15.13 2.47
CA THR A 97 -9.99 -16.00 1.83
C THR A 97 -10.68 -16.95 2.81
N ASP A 98 -10.44 -16.82 4.10
CA ASP A 98 -11.10 -17.62 5.13
C ASP A 98 -12.54 -17.11 5.39
N LYS A 99 -13.35 -17.97 6.03
CA LYS A 99 -14.76 -17.67 6.32
C LYS A 99 -14.88 -16.67 7.47
N LEU A 100 -15.94 -15.87 7.43
CA LEU A 100 -16.25 -14.95 8.52
C LEU A 100 -16.28 -15.62 9.90
N SER A 101 -16.87 -16.80 9.99
CA SER A 101 -16.93 -17.56 11.25
C SER A 101 -15.54 -17.98 11.76
N THR A 102 -14.60 -18.27 10.85
CA THR A 102 -13.21 -18.59 11.18
C THR A 102 -12.50 -17.35 11.70
N HIS A 103 -12.65 -16.20 11.04
CA HIS A 103 -12.13 -14.91 11.53
C HIS A 103 -12.59 -14.59 12.94
N GLN A 104 -13.89 -14.73 13.21
CA GLN A 104 -14.46 -14.46 14.54
C GLN A 104 -13.85 -15.35 15.62
N GLN A 105 -13.71 -16.65 15.35
CA GLN A 105 -13.08 -17.60 16.27
C GLN A 105 -11.59 -17.28 16.47
N TRP A 106 -10.90 -16.91 15.39
CA TRP A 106 -9.48 -16.57 15.46
C TRP A 106 -9.22 -15.30 16.27
N VAL A 107 -10.00 -14.23 16.04
CA VAL A 107 -9.93 -13.00 16.86
C VAL A 107 -10.14 -13.32 18.34
N GLN A 108 -11.20 -14.06 18.69
CA GLN A 108 -11.44 -14.47 20.08
C GLN A 108 -10.25 -15.24 20.68
N SER A 109 -9.61 -16.11 19.90
CA SER A 109 -8.42 -16.83 20.34
C SER A 109 -7.22 -15.88 20.54
N MET A 110 -7.00 -14.93 19.60
CA MET A 110 -5.88 -13.98 19.67
C MET A 110 -5.99 -13.06 20.90
N GLU A 111 -7.19 -12.65 21.25
CA GLU A 111 -7.47 -11.79 22.42
C GLU A 111 -7.23 -12.47 23.77
N THR A 112 -6.81 -13.73 23.80
CA THR A 112 -6.40 -14.45 25.02
C THR A 112 -4.88 -14.68 25.10
N ILE A 113 -4.12 -14.34 24.07
CA ILE A 113 -2.71 -14.68 23.97
C ILE A 113 -1.86 -13.54 24.56
N ARG A 114 -0.97 -13.91 25.50
CA ARG A 114 0.15 -13.06 25.92
C ARG A 114 1.28 -13.23 24.91
N TYR A 115 1.69 -12.15 24.27
CA TYR A 115 2.74 -12.17 23.26
C TYR A 115 3.86 -11.20 23.64
N LYS A 116 5.11 -11.67 23.60
CA LYS A 116 6.31 -10.88 24.00
C LYS A 116 6.17 -10.26 25.41
N ASP A 117 5.67 -11.04 26.35
CA ASP A 117 5.42 -10.63 27.75
C ASP A 117 4.43 -9.47 27.94
N LYS A 118 3.67 -9.12 26.89
CA LYS A 118 2.59 -8.13 26.95
C LYS A 118 1.25 -8.79 27.26
N ASP A 119 0.37 -8.02 27.88
CA ASP A 119 -1.00 -8.47 28.13
C ASP A 119 -1.77 -8.67 26.81
N PRO A 120 -2.79 -9.54 26.79
CA PRO A 120 -3.63 -9.73 25.63
C PRO A 120 -4.26 -8.42 25.13
N VAL A 121 -4.29 -8.23 23.83
CA VAL A 121 -4.86 -7.04 23.20
C VAL A 121 -6.20 -7.35 22.55
N LYS A 122 -7.14 -6.41 22.64
CA LYS A 122 -8.39 -6.47 21.89
C LYS A 122 -8.13 -6.06 20.45
N ILE A 123 -8.77 -6.73 19.49
CA ILE A 123 -8.62 -6.47 18.06
C ILE A 123 -9.89 -5.75 17.57
N ASP A 124 -9.79 -4.43 17.37
CA ASP A 124 -10.92 -3.56 17.02
C ASP A 124 -11.04 -3.26 15.51
N PHE A 125 -10.05 -3.64 14.70
CA PHE A 125 -10.09 -3.47 13.24
C PHE A 125 -10.79 -4.65 12.54
N PRO A 126 -11.41 -4.43 11.36
CA PRO A 126 -12.12 -5.48 10.63
C PRO A 126 -11.18 -6.53 10.02
N LEU A 127 -11.53 -7.81 10.19
CA LEU A 127 -11.04 -8.92 9.37
C LEU A 127 -12.12 -9.23 8.33
N VAL A 128 -11.80 -9.03 7.06
CA VAL A 128 -12.70 -9.15 5.90
C VAL A 128 -12.65 -10.56 5.35
N ALA A 129 -13.82 -11.18 5.23
CA ALA A 129 -13.97 -12.49 4.62
C ALA A 129 -14.16 -12.36 3.10
N ASP A 130 -13.19 -12.82 2.32
CA ASP A 130 -13.21 -12.86 0.85
C ASP A 130 -13.32 -14.32 0.35
N GLU A 131 -14.34 -15.04 0.81
CA GLU A 131 -14.56 -16.46 0.52
C GLU A 131 -14.62 -16.75 -1.01
N ASP A 132 -15.10 -15.78 -1.78
CA ASP A 132 -15.22 -15.88 -3.24
C ASP A 132 -13.95 -15.41 -3.98
N HIS A 133 -12.91 -15.02 -3.28
CA HIS A 133 -11.63 -14.54 -3.81
C HIS A 133 -11.74 -13.32 -4.74
N VAL A 134 -12.81 -12.53 -4.63
CA VAL A 134 -13.07 -11.39 -5.53
C VAL A 134 -12.14 -10.24 -5.21
N ILE A 135 -11.97 -9.91 -3.92
CA ILE A 135 -11.12 -8.81 -3.46
C ILE A 135 -9.65 -9.18 -3.66
N SER A 136 -9.28 -10.38 -3.24
CA SER A 136 -7.92 -10.92 -3.35
C SER A 136 -7.40 -10.92 -4.80
N LYS A 137 -8.24 -11.32 -5.75
CA LYS A 137 -7.93 -11.24 -7.19
C LYS A 137 -7.80 -9.80 -7.67
N LYS A 138 -8.74 -8.93 -7.26
CA LYS A 138 -8.77 -7.52 -7.64
C LYS A 138 -7.52 -6.76 -7.19
N TYR A 139 -6.98 -7.12 -6.02
CA TYR A 139 -5.76 -6.53 -5.44
C TYR A 139 -4.47 -7.31 -5.77
N GLY A 140 -4.55 -8.36 -6.61
CA GLY A 140 -3.39 -9.18 -6.96
C GLY A 140 -2.76 -9.94 -5.79
N MET A 141 -3.52 -10.17 -4.74
CA MET A 141 -3.07 -10.90 -3.55
C MET A 141 -3.03 -12.42 -3.77
N MET A 142 -3.76 -12.91 -4.78
CA MET A 142 -3.64 -14.28 -5.27
C MET A 142 -2.64 -14.31 -6.43
N GLN A 143 -1.48 -14.90 -6.20
CA GLN A 143 -0.40 -14.96 -7.19
C GLN A 143 -0.58 -16.17 -8.13
N PRO A 144 -0.60 -15.99 -9.47
CA PRO A 144 -0.86 -17.06 -10.43
C PRO A 144 0.10 -18.25 -10.35
N ASN A 145 1.34 -18.00 -9.92
CA ASN A 145 2.41 -18.98 -9.87
C ASN A 145 2.57 -19.67 -8.50
N THR A 146 1.67 -19.39 -7.57
CA THR A 146 1.65 -20.06 -6.26
C THR A 146 0.57 -21.11 -6.26
N ASN A 147 0.76 -22.35 -6.47
CA ASN A 147 -0.25 -23.42 -6.49
C ASN A 147 -1.17 -23.46 -5.24
N THR A 148 -1.75 -22.30 -4.89
CA THR A 148 -2.58 -22.11 -3.70
C THR A 148 -3.72 -21.13 -3.99
N THR A 149 -4.85 -21.35 -3.33
CA THR A 149 -6.00 -20.43 -3.28
C THR A 149 -5.90 -19.44 -2.11
N LYS A 150 -4.75 -19.36 -1.45
CA LYS A 150 -4.51 -18.49 -0.32
C LYS A 150 -3.82 -17.21 -0.77
N ASP A 151 -4.10 -16.12 -0.06
CA ASP A 151 -3.45 -14.84 -0.28
C ASP A 151 -1.96 -14.88 0.05
N VAL A 152 -1.18 -14.11 -0.67
CA VAL A 152 0.16 -13.71 -0.21
C VAL A 152 0.04 -12.66 0.89
N ARG A 153 1.15 -12.30 1.53
CA ARG A 153 1.18 -11.21 2.51
C ARG A 153 1.32 -9.87 1.81
N GLY A 154 0.21 -9.38 1.26
CA GLY A 154 0.15 -8.06 0.63
C GLY A 154 -0.10 -6.94 1.64
N VAL A 155 0.39 -5.74 1.32
CA VAL A 155 0.08 -4.50 2.01
C VAL A 155 -0.17 -3.42 0.97
N TYR A 156 -1.24 -2.67 1.13
CA TYR A 156 -1.53 -1.46 0.36
C TYR A 156 -1.70 -0.29 1.31
N ILE A 157 -0.86 0.73 1.20
CA ILE A 157 -1.04 2.00 1.90
C ILE A 157 -1.76 2.95 0.94
N ILE A 158 -2.91 3.47 1.38
CA ILE A 158 -3.85 4.23 0.58
C ILE A 158 -4.11 5.57 1.29
N ASP A 159 -4.02 6.66 0.54
CA ASP A 159 -4.19 8.01 1.09
C ASP A 159 -5.67 8.42 1.27
N PRO A 160 -5.94 9.60 1.86
CA PRO A 160 -7.30 10.13 2.02
C PRO A 160 -8.07 10.37 0.72
N GLN A 161 -7.39 10.45 -0.43
CA GLN A 161 -7.98 10.57 -1.77
C GLN A 161 -8.15 9.23 -2.47
N ASP A 162 -8.04 8.12 -1.73
CA ASP A 162 -8.16 6.75 -2.20
C ASP A 162 -7.07 6.32 -3.20
N LYS A 163 -5.92 7.03 -3.24
CA LYS A 163 -4.78 6.66 -4.08
C LYS A 163 -3.85 5.69 -3.38
N ILE A 164 -3.40 4.67 -4.11
CA ILE A 164 -2.38 3.74 -3.64
C ILE A 164 -1.03 4.46 -3.62
N ARG A 165 -0.39 4.51 -2.46
CA ARG A 165 0.86 5.24 -2.23
C ARG A 165 2.07 4.35 -2.00
N ALA A 166 1.85 3.16 -1.44
CA ALA A 166 2.89 2.14 -1.29
C ALA A 166 2.28 0.74 -1.33
N MET A 167 3.07 -0.23 -1.77
CA MET A 167 2.69 -1.63 -1.87
C MET A 167 3.86 -2.50 -1.42
N PHE A 168 3.55 -3.56 -0.65
CA PHE A 168 4.53 -4.57 -0.25
C PHE A 168 3.94 -5.97 -0.47
N PHE A 169 4.74 -6.89 -0.97
CA PHE A 169 4.35 -8.28 -1.15
C PHE A 169 5.44 -9.20 -0.60
N TYR A 170 5.04 -10.10 0.26
CA TYR A 170 5.93 -11.06 0.91
C TYR A 170 5.43 -12.49 0.66
N PRO A 171 6.33 -13.47 0.56
CA PRO A 171 5.93 -14.87 0.49
C PRO A 171 5.27 -15.32 1.80
N MET A 172 4.52 -16.41 1.74
CA MET A 172 3.77 -16.91 2.89
C MET A 172 4.64 -17.23 4.12
N SER A 173 5.91 -17.61 3.88
CA SER A 173 6.86 -18.02 4.93
C SER A 173 7.55 -16.89 5.67
N VAL A 174 7.40 -15.63 5.20
CA VAL A 174 8.11 -14.47 5.76
C VAL A 174 7.12 -13.49 6.35
N GLY A 175 7.18 -13.27 7.67
CA GLY A 175 6.40 -12.22 8.35
C GLY A 175 6.88 -10.83 7.95
N ARG A 176 5.95 -9.89 7.91
CA ARG A 176 6.21 -8.49 7.53
C ARG A 176 6.90 -7.74 8.67
N ASN A 177 7.74 -6.77 8.32
CA ASN A 177 8.29 -5.83 9.28
C ASN A 177 7.29 -4.68 9.51
N MET A 178 6.61 -4.69 10.65
CA MET A 178 5.58 -3.68 10.97
C MET A 178 6.18 -2.29 11.19
N ASP A 179 7.42 -2.19 11.69
CA ASP A 179 8.12 -0.91 11.83
C ASP A 179 8.41 -0.27 10.46
N GLU A 180 8.74 -1.06 9.44
CA GLU A 180 8.94 -0.53 8.08
C GLU A 180 7.62 -0.05 7.45
N ILE A 181 6.51 -0.74 7.68
CA ILE A 181 5.19 -0.30 7.20
C ILE A 181 4.80 1.01 7.88
N LYS A 182 4.99 1.10 9.21
CA LYS A 182 4.82 2.32 10.00
C LYS A 182 5.71 3.45 9.50
N ARG A 183 7.02 3.19 9.33
CA ARG A 183 7.97 4.17 8.83
C ARG A 183 7.54 4.72 7.47
N THR A 184 7.15 3.85 6.55
CA THR A 184 6.70 4.24 5.20
C THR A 184 5.43 5.08 5.26
N LEU A 185 4.45 4.71 6.08
CA LEU A 185 3.23 5.48 6.29
C LEU A 185 3.57 6.91 6.77
N ILE A 186 4.38 7.02 7.83
CA ILE A 186 4.72 8.34 8.41
C ILE A 186 5.56 9.15 7.41
N ALA A 187 6.44 8.51 6.62
CA ALA A 187 7.19 9.18 5.56
C ALA A 187 6.26 9.78 4.51
N LEU A 188 5.23 9.05 4.07
CA LEU A 188 4.23 9.54 3.12
C LEU A 188 3.43 10.72 3.69
N GLN A 189 2.97 10.60 4.94
CA GLN A 189 2.24 11.68 5.63
C GLN A 189 3.11 12.93 5.78
N THR A 190 4.37 12.75 6.18
CA THR A 190 5.32 13.86 6.32
C THR A 190 5.60 14.55 4.97
N ALA A 191 5.81 13.77 3.92
CA ALA A 191 6.05 14.29 2.58
C ALA A 191 4.86 15.13 2.06
N ASP A 192 3.64 14.63 2.25
CA ASP A 192 2.43 15.33 1.83
C ASP A 192 2.15 16.58 2.68
N GLN A 193 2.28 16.47 4.01
CA GLN A 193 1.98 17.56 4.93
C GLN A 193 2.92 18.76 4.76
N HIS A 194 4.20 18.50 4.51
CA HIS A 194 5.22 19.54 4.45
C HIS A 194 5.71 19.84 3.03
N ASN A 195 5.18 19.15 2.00
CA ASN A 195 5.63 19.22 0.62
C ASN A 195 7.16 19.03 0.48
N VAL A 196 7.66 17.98 1.12
CA VAL A 196 9.08 17.61 1.19
C VAL A 196 9.31 16.19 0.67
N LEU A 197 10.58 15.78 0.60
CA LEU A 197 10.97 14.41 0.29
C LEU A 197 11.66 13.79 1.51
N THR A 198 11.43 12.50 1.75
CA THR A 198 12.12 11.75 2.80
C THR A 198 13.33 11.04 2.20
N PRO A 199 14.55 11.21 2.73
CA PRO A 199 15.75 10.55 2.21
C PRO A 199 15.75 9.04 2.47
N ALA A 200 16.72 8.34 1.88
CA ALA A 200 16.93 6.91 2.15
C ALA A 200 17.13 6.68 3.65
N ASN A 201 16.53 5.59 4.17
CA ASN A 201 16.57 5.20 5.59
C ASN A 201 16.01 6.25 6.56
N TRP A 202 15.22 7.20 6.07
CA TRP A 202 14.60 8.21 6.90
C TRP A 202 13.77 7.58 8.04
N GLN A 203 13.87 8.16 9.21
CA GLN A 203 13.06 7.81 10.38
C GLN A 203 12.20 8.99 10.80
N PRO A 204 11.03 8.77 11.40
CA PRO A 204 10.19 9.84 11.92
C PRO A 204 10.97 10.83 12.80
N GLY A 205 10.88 12.13 12.48
CA GLY A 205 11.62 13.20 13.13
C GLY A 205 13.04 13.44 12.57
N GLY A 206 13.46 12.68 11.56
CA GLY A 206 14.71 12.93 10.84
C GLY A 206 14.59 14.10 9.84
N ASP A 207 15.75 14.60 9.39
CA ASP A 207 15.81 15.66 8.39
C ASP A 207 15.20 15.20 7.06
N VAL A 208 14.57 16.14 6.36
CA VAL A 208 13.92 15.92 5.08
C VAL A 208 14.65 16.63 3.95
N LEU A 209 14.32 16.30 2.71
CA LEU A 209 14.88 16.94 1.52
C LEU A 209 13.87 17.91 0.92
N LEU A 210 14.36 19.06 0.49
CA LEU A 210 13.61 20.01 -0.33
C LEU A 210 13.63 19.57 -1.80
N GLN A 211 12.58 19.93 -2.54
CA GLN A 211 12.54 19.74 -3.99
C GLN A 211 13.69 20.50 -4.63
N SER A 212 14.50 19.85 -5.46
CA SER A 212 15.55 20.49 -6.21
C SER A 212 15.00 21.19 -7.46
N THR A 213 15.63 22.28 -7.85
CA THR A 213 15.38 22.91 -9.16
C THR A 213 15.95 22.03 -10.28
N LYS A 214 15.33 22.06 -11.48
CA LYS A 214 15.76 21.22 -12.61
C LYS A 214 17.16 21.59 -13.15
N ASN A 215 17.64 22.79 -12.87
CA ASN A 215 18.95 23.29 -13.32
C ASN A 215 19.78 23.75 -12.13
N PRO A 216 21.13 23.68 -12.22
CA PRO A 216 21.98 24.30 -11.20
C PRO A 216 21.63 25.77 -11.08
N PRO A 217 21.30 26.26 -9.87
CA PRO A 217 21.04 27.68 -9.64
C PRO A 217 22.32 28.50 -9.78
N ASP A 218 22.20 29.78 -10.15
CA ASP A 218 23.31 30.71 -10.10
C ASP A 218 23.85 30.81 -8.66
N GLN A 219 25.17 31.04 -8.53
CA GLN A 219 25.83 31.18 -7.21
C GLN A 219 25.18 32.21 -6.30
N SER A 220 24.57 33.25 -6.91
CA SER A 220 23.84 34.31 -6.17
C SER A 220 22.53 33.83 -5.54
N GLU A 221 21.90 32.75 -6.04
CA GLU A 221 20.67 32.19 -5.50
C GLU A 221 20.94 31.15 -4.39
N LEU A 222 22.08 30.47 -4.45
CA LEU A 222 22.54 29.53 -3.42
C LEU A 222 22.74 30.24 -2.07
N ALA A 223 23.22 31.48 -2.09
CA ALA A 223 23.45 32.26 -0.88
C ALA A 223 22.16 32.78 -0.20
N LYS A 224 21.01 32.75 -0.88
CA LYS A 224 19.71 33.24 -0.35
C LYS A 224 18.90 32.22 0.42
N GLN A 225 19.27 30.96 0.42
CA GLN A 225 18.52 29.84 1.07
C GLN A 225 19.04 29.49 2.46
N THR A 226 19.65 30.43 3.18
CA THR A 226 20.17 30.19 4.54
C THR A 226 19.11 30.45 5.59
N SER A 227 18.41 29.41 6.00
CA SER A 227 17.71 29.32 7.29
C SER A 227 18.57 28.46 8.23
N PRO A 228 18.53 28.66 9.57
CA PRO A 228 19.22 27.81 10.54
C PRO A 228 18.82 26.34 10.43
N ASP A 229 17.62 26.08 9.90
CA ASP A 229 17.06 24.74 9.76
C ASP A 229 17.31 24.14 8.37
N VAL A 230 17.92 24.86 7.44
CA VAL A 230 18.23 24.41 6.08
C VAL A 230 19.72 24.36 5.86
N TYR A 231 20.22 23.21 5.41
CA TYR A 231 21.62 23.04 5.04
C TYR A 231 21.73 22.29 3.70
N GLN A 232 22.81 22.55 3.00
CA GLN A 232 23.01 22.08 1.63
C GLN A 232 24.31 21.30 1.50
N LEU A 233 24.25 20.09 0.95
CA LEU A 233 25.42 19.29 0.58
C LEU A 233 25.78 19.47 -0.90
N SER A 234 24.77 19.75 -1.74
CA SER A 234 24.92 20.04 -3.17
C SER A 234 23.67 20.82 -3.61
N TRP A 235 23.70 21.47 -4.76
CA TRP A 235 22.57 22.22 -5.31
C TRP A 235 21.30 21.35 -5.48
N TYR A 236 21.42 20.03 -5.57
CA TYR A 236 20.32 19.06 -5.65
C TYR A 236 20.11 18.29 -4.33
N LEU A 237 20.89 18.54 -3.29
CA LEU A 237 20.82 17.91 -1.98
C LEU A 237 20.71 18.96 -0.89
N THR A 238 19.52 19.49 -0.73
CA THR A 238 19.18 20.49 0.30
C THR A 238 18.31 19.82 1.35
N PHE A 239 18.80 19.81 2.56
CA PHE A 239 18.11 19.24 3.73
C PHE A 239 17.44 20.34 4.54
N MET A 240 16.34 19.97 5.20
CA MET A 240 15.63 20.80 6.16
C MET A 240 15.34 20.01 7.43
N LYS A 241 15.59 20.61 8.58
CA LYS A 241 15.14 20.08 9.87
C LYS A 241 13.67 20.43 10.04
N LEU A 242 12.85 19.41 10.27
CA LEU A 242 11.47 19.64 10.67
C LEU A 242 11.47 19.93 12.18
N ASN A 243 11.06 21.15 12.55
CA ASN A 243 10.85 21.50 13.96
C ASN A 243 9.82 20.53 14.55
N LYS A 244 10.16 19.94 15.69
CA LYS A 244 9.32 18.99 16.42
C LYS A 244 8.10 19.67 17.02
#